data_eb6cd95fcb17e20313d29a93c56f527a
#
_entry.id   eb6cd95fcb17e20313d29a93c56f527a
#
_cell.length_a   1.000
_cell.length_b   1.000
_cell.length_c   1.000
_cell.angle_alpha   90.00
_cell.angle_beta   90.00
_cell.angle_gamma   90.00
#
_symmetry.space_group_name_H-M   'P 1'
#
loop_
_entity.id
_entity.type
_entity.pdbx_description
1 polymer ?
#
loop_
_entity_poly.entity_id
_entity_poly.type
_entity_poly.pdbx_seq_one_letter_code
_entity_poly.pdbx_strand_id
1 'polypeptide(L)'
;MDPNAPPPPPAPEPGRVDNAAGGFSYVVPEGWKVADATQLSYGQALLTKIPPAGTEQPANDTSVLLGRLDLKLFAGSEADNAKAATRLASDMGEFFMPFPGTRLGQESTPLTAGDLAGSASYYEVKFTDTNKPNGQIWSGVVGAPVAAGTRGQRAPERWFVLWLGTANNPVDKAAAVNLAQSIRPWSPPPPPPPPDPNAPPPPPDPNAPPPDPNAPPPRPAVGVPVPVDPNSAPGMLPPA
;
A
#
# COMPACT_ATOMS: atom_id res chain seq x y z
N MET A 1 20.84 22.19 -22.77
CA MET A 1 20.05 21.01 -22.45
C MET A 1 20.95 19.81 -22.70
N ASP A 2 21.23 19.01 -21.72
CA ASP A 2 22.02 17.80 -21.84
C ASP A 2 21.20 16.74 -22.60
N PRO A 3 21.61 16.30 -23.80
CA PRO A 3 20.85 15.31 -24.58
C PRO A 3 20.82 13.92 -23.92
N ASN A 4 21.59 13.70 -22.86
CA ASN A 4 21.66 12.44 -22.12
C ASN A 4 20.96 12.51 -20.74
N ALA A 5 20.31 13.61 -20.39
CA ALA A 5 19.56 13.68 -19.16
C ALA A 5 18.37 12.70 -19.21
N PRO A 6 18.15 11.87 -18.18
CA PRO A 6 16.98 11.02 -18.14
C PRO A 6 15.71 11.86 -18.19
N PRO A 7 14.64 11.38 -18.86
CA PRO A 7 13.40 12.13 -18.94
C PRO A 7 12.89 12.41 -17.52
N PRO A 8 12.30 13.58 -17.30
CA PRO A 8 11.72 13.90 -15.99
C PRO A 8 10.66 12.86 -15.63
N PRO A 9 10.55 12.48 -14.35
CA PRO A 9 9.54 11.54 -13.91
C PRO A 9 8.14 12.03 -14.33
N PRO A 10 7.25 11.14 -14.76
CA PRO A 10 5.90 11.51 -15.15
C PRO A 10 5.21 12.25 -13.99
N ALA A 11 4.44 13.29 -14.33
CA ALA A 11 3.67 14.05 -13.35
C ALA A 11 2.73 13.09 -12.58
N PRO A 12 2.57 13.27 -11.26
CA PRO A 12 1.70 12.43 -10.47
C PRO A 12 0.25 12.49 -10.98
N GLU A 13 -0.39 11.34 -11.14
CA GLU A 13 -1.79 11.25 -11.53
C GLU A 13 -2.67 11.93 -10.47
N PRO A 14 -3.66 12.75 -10.87
CA PRO A 14 -4.58 13.39 -9.93
C PRO A 14 -5.27 12.34 -9.03
N GLY A 15 -5.34 12.60 -7.73
CA GLY A 15 -5.97 11.69 -6.76
C GLY A 15 -5.13 10.45 -6.40
N ARG A 16 -3.89 10.34 -6.90
CA ARG A 16 -2.99 9.24 -6.50
C ARG A 16 -2.48 9.46 -5.08
N VAL A 17 -2.56 8.40 -4.29
CA VAL A 17 -2.11 8.35 -2.89
C VAL A 17 -1.07 7.26 -2.74
N ASP A 18 0.04 7.59 -2.07
CA ASP A 18 1.09 6.66 -1.71
C ASP A 18 0.79 6.02 -0.35
N ASN A 19 0.87 4.70 -0.29
CA ASN A 19 0.76 3.94 0.96
C ASN A 19 2.08 3.21 1.25
N ALA A 20 2.94 3.89 2.00
CA ALA A 20 4.26 3.36 2.35
C ALA A 20 4.17 2.06 3.18
N ALA A 21 3.17 1.94 4.05
CA ALA A 21 2.98 0.78 4.90
C ALA A 21 2.66 -0.49 4.10
N GLY A 22 1.90 -0.35 3.01
CA GLY A 22 1.57 -1.46 2.11
C GLY A 22 2.52 -1.61 0.93
N GLY A 23 3.41 -0.64 0.69
CA GLY A 23 4.33 -0.63 -0.46
C GLY A 23 3.62 -0.49 -1.80
N PHE A 24 2.55 0.31 -1.85
CA PHE A 24 1.78 0.55 -3.06
C PHE A 24 1.24 1.97 -3.13
N SER A 25 0.84 2.39 -4.33
CA SER A 25 0.07 3.60 -4.55
C SER A 25 -1.20 3.26 -5.34
N TYR A 26 -2.21 4.11 -5.23
CA TYR A 26 -3.52 3.94 -5.88
C TYR A 26 -4.19 5.28 -6.13
N VAL A 27 -5.18 5.31 -7.02
CA VAL A 27 -6.00 6.50 -7.28
C VAL A 27 -7.30 6.37 -6.51
N VAL A 28 -7.62 7.39 -5.69
CA VAL A 28 -8.87 7.41 -4.92
C VAL A 28 -10.06 7.63 -5.86
N PRO A 29 -11.09 6.77 -5.83
CA PRO A 29 -12.27 6.94 -6.67
C PRO A 29 -13.04 8.24 -6.34
N GLU A 30 -13.70 8.79 -7.33
CA GLU A 30 -14.59 9.94 -7.13
C GLU A 30 -15.69 9.64 -6.09
N GLY A 31 -15.97 10.60 -5.22
CA GLY A 31 -16.93 10.42 -4.12
C GLY A 31 -16.39 9.67 -2.90
N TRP A 32 -15.09 9.33 -2.88
CA TRP A 32 -14.42 8.65 -1.77
C TRP A 32 -13.29 9.48 -1.21
N LYS A 33 -12.94 9.24 0.04
CA LYS A 33 -11.79 9.86 0.73
C LYS A 33 -11.03 8.83 1.54
N VAL A 34 -9.74 9.08 1.71
CA VAL A 34 -8.89 8.30 2.62
C VAL A 34 -9.34 8.55 4.06
N ALA A 35 -9.48 7.48 4.82
CA ALA A 35 -9.81 7.49 6.23
C ALA A 35 -8.69 6.88 7.06
N ASP A 36 -8.80 7.00 8.39
CA ASP A 36 -7.85 6.40 9.32
C ASP A 36 -7.91 4.87 9.24
N ALA A 37 -6.77 4.25 8.94
CA ALA A 37 -6.60 2.81 8.80
C ALA A 37 -5.95 2.16 10.03
N THR A 38 -5.66 2.90 11.09
CA THR A 38 -4.90 2.40 12.27
C THR A 38 -5.63 1.31 13.04
N GLN A 39 -6.94 1.26 12.94
CA GLN A 39 -7.79 0.27 13.60
C GLN A 39 -8.18 -0.92 12.70
N LEU A 40 -7.65 -0.98 11.49
CA LEU A 40 -7.94 -2.10 10.60
C LEU A 40 -7.22 -3.37 11.06
N SER A 41 -7.97 -4.45 11.18
CA SER A 41 -7.39 -5.79 11.38
C SER A 41 -6.71 -6.32 10.11
N TYR A 42 -7.20 -5.91 8.95
CA TYR A 42 -6.71 -6.33 7.63
C TYR A 42 -6.61 -5.13 6.69
N GLY A 43 -5.48 -5.01 6.00
CA GLY A 43 -5.22 -3.91 5.07
C GLY A 43 -4.41 -2.77 5.66
N GLN A 44 -3.99 -1.85 4.83
CA GLN A 44 -3.17 -0.69 5.16
C GLN A 44 -3.80 0.64 4.71
N ALA A 45 -4.94 0.59 4.00
CA ALA A 45 -5.71 1.77 3.61
C ALA A 45 -7.20 1.52 3.75
N LEU A 46 -7.91 2.54 4.17
CA LEU A 46 -9.37 2.59 4.29
C LEU A 46 -9.89 3.76 3.48
N LEU A 47 -10.90 3.52 2.65
CA LEU A 47 -11.65 4.59 2.02
C LEU A 47 -13.09 4.57 2.54
N THR A 48 -13.59 5.76 2.82
CA THR A 48 -15.00 5.99 3.19
C THR A 48 -15.66 6.87 2.17
N LYS A 49 -16.95 6.63 1.94
CA LYS A 49 -17.74 7.44 1.03
C LYS A 49 -17.87 8.86 1.58
N ILE A 50 -17.69 9.86 0.73
CA ILE A 50 -17.89 11.26 1.12
C ILE A 50 -19.39 11.46 1.41
N PRO A 51 -19.74 11.95 2.61
CA PRO A 51 -21.14 12.16 2.95
C PRO A 51 -21.76 13.25 2.05
N PRO A 52 -23.05 13.14 1.74
CA PRO A 52 -23.76 14.20 1.05
C PRO A 52 -23.69 15.54 1.80
N ALA A 53 -23.81 16.64 1.09
CA ALA A 53 -23.83 17.97 1.70
C ALA A 53 -24.90 18.06 2.81
N GLY A 54 -24.50 18.53 3.99
CA GLY A 54 -25.38 18.61 5.17
C GLY A 54 -25.40 17.37 6.06
N THR A 55 -24.64 16.33 5.75
CA THR A 55 -24.44 15.15 6.59
C THR A 55 -22.97 15.09 7.04
N GLU A 56 -22.71 14.95 8.33
CA GLU A 56 -21.33 14.93 8.85
C GLU A 56 -20.70 13.52 8.85
N GLN A 57 -21.53 12.48 8.89
CA GLN A 57 -21.03 11.10 8.97
C GLN A 57 -21.07 10.40 7.62
N PRO A 58 -20.00 9.67 7.26
CA PRO A 58 -19.99 8.82 6.09
C PRO A 58 -21.01 7.68 6.24
N ALA A 59 -21.43 7.10 5.11
CA ALA A 59 -22.23 5.87 5.13
C ALA A 59 -21.48 4.78 5.88
N ASN A 60 -22.16 4.08 6.78
CA ASN A 60 -21.58 3.02 7.60
C ASN A 60 -21.78 1.60 7.03
N ASP A 61 -22.46 1.50 5.90
CA ASP A 61 -22.81 0.26 5.22
C ASP A 61 -22.02 0.06 3.90
N THR A 62 -21.03 0.90 3.66
CA THR A 62 -20.11 0.77 2.54
C THR A 62 -18.71 1.26 2.93
N SER A 63 -17.69 0.54 2.49
CA SER A 63 -16.29 0.89 2.72
C SER A 63 -15.39 0.18 1.73
N VAL A 64 -14.18 0.71 1.55
CA VAL A 64 -13.14 0.09 0.72
C VAL A 64 -11.87 -0.08 1.54
N LEU A 65 -11.38 -1.30 1.60
CA LEU A 65 -10.10 -1.64 2.23
C LEU A 65 -9.10 -2.02 1.16
N LEU A 66 -7.87 -1.54 1.31
CA LEU A 66 -6.77 -1.93 0.45
C LEU A 66 -5.57 -2.37 1.29
N GLY A 67 -4.79 -3.27 0.74
CA GLY A 67 -3.59 -3.68 1.45
C GLY A 67 -2.77 -4.70 0.68
N ARG A 68 -1.66 -5.06 1.31
CA ARG A 68 -0.81 -6.13 0.82
C ARG A 68 -1.46 -7.48 1.09
N LEU A 69 -1.53 -8.33 0.08
CA LEU A 69 -2.01 -9.69 0.24
C LEU A 69 -0.85 -10.56 0.74
N ASP A 70 -0.75 -10.66 2.04
CA ASP A 70 0.25 -11.48 2.74
C ASP A 70 -0.37 -12.77 3.32
N LEU A 71 0.47 -13.59 3.97
CA LEU A 71 0.05 -14.86 4.55
C LEU A 71 -0.84 -14.73 5.81
N LYS A 72 -1.10 -13.51 6.28
CA LYS A 72 -2.08 -13.29 7.35
C LYS A 72 -3.51 -13.50 6.87
N LEU A 73 -3.71 -13.38 5.55
CA LEU A 73 -4.96 -13.71 4.89
C LEU A 73 -4.81 -15.07 4.21
N PHE A 74 -5.75 -15.99 4.42
CA PHE A 74 -5.72 -17.30 3.77
C PHE A 74 -5.64 -17.21 2.24
N ALA A 75 -6.27 -16.19 1.67
CA ALA A 75 -6.17 -15.86 0.24
C ALA A 75 -4.71 -15.61 -0.22
N GLY A 76 -3.83 -15.18 0.68
CA GLY A 76 -2.41 -14.97 0.37
C GLY A 76 -1.65 -16.25 0.01
N SER A 77 -2.14 -17.41 0.44
CA SER A 77 -1.56 -18.73 0.10
C SER A 77 -2.03 -19.28 -1.26
N GLU A 78 -3.05 -18.67 -1.87
CA GLU A 78 -3.57 -19.14 -3.16
C GLU A 78 -2.57 -18.88 -4.29
N ALA A 79 -2.39 -19.88 -5.16
CA ALA A 79 -1.38 -19.86 -6.21
C ALA A 79 -1.68 -18.85 -7.31
N ASP A 80 -2.95 -18.59 -7.62
CA ASP A 80 -3.37 -17.67 -8.66
C ASP A 80 -4.27 -16.55 -8.14
N ASN A 81 -4.34 -15.45 -8.91
CA ASN A 81 -5.10 -14.26 -8.50
C ASN A 81 -6.62 -14.49 -8.50
N ALA A 82 -7.14 -15.37 -9.36
CA ALA A 82 -8.57 -15.65 -9.42
C ALA A 82 -9.03 -16.42 -8.18
N LYS A 83 -8.29 -17.45 -7.78
CA LYS A 83 -8.55 -18.18 -6.53
C LYS A 83 -8.36 -17.28 -5.32
N ALA A 84 -7.30 -16.45 -5.31
CA ALA A 84 -7.07 -15.50 -4.24
C ALA A 84 -8.21 -14.50 -4.09
N ALA A 85 -8.71 -13.91 -5.18
CA ALA A 85 -9.84 -13.00 -5.16
C ALA A 85 -11.12 -13.68 -4.65
N THR A 86 -11.42 -14.89 -5.15
CA THR A 86 -12.60 -15.64 -4.72
C THR A 86 -12.51 -16.01 -3.24
N ARG A 87 -11.34 -16.46 -2.78
CA ARG A 87 -11.12 -16.81 -1.37
C ARG A 87 -11.25 -15.59 -0.47
N LEU A 88 -10.63 -14.47 -0.87
CA LEU A 88 -10.71 -13.22 -0.14
C LEU A 88 -12.15 -12.72 -0.02
N ALA A 89 -12.92 -12.74 -1.11
CA ALA A 89 -14.34 -12.39 -1.08
C ALA A 89 -15.12 -13.28 -0.10
N SER A 90 -14.86 -14.58 -0.10
CA SER A 90 -15.55 -15.52 0.79
C SER A 90 -15.22 -15.27 2.25
N ASP A 91 -13.92 -15.24 2.59
CA ASP A 91 -13.46 -15.09 3.98
C ASP A 91 -13.88 -13.74 4.57
N MET A 92 -13.73 -12.66 3.79
CA MET A 92 -14.13 -11.32 4.22
C MET A 92 -15.65 -11.14 4.23
N GLY A 93 -16.37 -11.79 3.31
CA GLY A 93 -17.82 -11.80 3.33
C GLY A 93 -18.38 -12.43 4.61
N GLU A 94 -17.82 -13.55 5.05
CA GLU A 94 -18.18 -14.17 6.32
C GLU A 94 -17.80 -13.31 7.54
N PHE A 95 -16.68 -12.59 7.46
CA PHE A 95 -16.25 -11.71 8.55
C PHE A 95 -17.12 -10.45 8.68
N PHE A 96 -17.41 -9.77 7.57
CA PHE A 96 -18.15 -8.50 7.58
C PHE A 96 -19.67 -8.67 7.49
N MET A 97 -20.14 -9.79 6.99
CA MET A 97 -21.55 -10.11 6.81
C MET A 97 -21.92 -11.45 7.46
N PRO A 98 -21.72 -11.60 8.79
CA PRO A 98 -21.86 -12.87 9.51
C PRO A 98 -23.35 -13.25 9.74
N PHE A 99 -24.20 -13.04 8.75
CA PHE A 99 -25.62 -13.32 8.84
C PHE A 99 -26.02 -14.41 7.84
N PRO A 100 -26.99 -15.27 8.21
CA PRO A 100 -27.51 -16.29 7.31
C PRO A 100 -28.07 -15.66 6.03
N GLY A 101 -27.73 -16.23 4.89
CA GLY A 101 -28.21 -15.74 3.60
C GLY A 101 -27.81 -16.65 2.44
N THR A 102 -28.25 -16.27 1.26
CA THR A 102 -27.94 -16.95 0.00
C THR A 102 -27.05 -16.06 -0.86
N ARG A 103 -25.94 -16.60 -1.36
CA ARG A 103 -25.08 -15.91 -2.32
C ARG A 103 -25.70 -15.90 -3.70
N LEU A 104 -25.73 -14.75 -4.33
CA LEU A 104 -26.29 -14.51 -5.65
C LEU A 104 -25.28 -13.77 -6.53
N GLY A 105 -25.46 -13.86 -7.84
CA GLY A 105 -24.74 -13.02 -8.80
C GLY A 105 -23.22 -13.14 -8.72
N GLN A 106 -22.68 -14.34 -8.54
CA GLN A 106 -21.25 -14.57 -8.48
C GLN A 106 -20.61 -14.26 -9.84
N GLU A 107 -19.61 -13.40 -9.85
CA GLU A 107 -18.91 -12.96 -11.05
C GLU A 107 -17.40 -12.99 -10.80
N SER A 108 -16.64 -13.22 -11.87
CA SER A 108 -15.18 -13.07 -11.89
C SER A 108 -14.79 -12.19 -13.06
N THR A 109 -13.86 -11.26 -12.82
CA THR A 109 -13.40 -10.29 -13.83
C THR A 109 -11.88 -10.29 -13.85
N PRO A 110 -11.23 -10.42 -15.03
CA PRO A 110 -9.79 -10.24 -15.14
C PRO A 110 -9.42 -8.76 -14.90
N LEU A 111 -8.27 -8.53 -14.27
CA LEU A 111 -7.73 -7.19 -14.01
C LEU A 111 -6.34 -7.06 -14.60
N THR A 112 -5.96 -5.84 -14.97
CA THR A 112 -4.61 -5.48 -15.38
C THR A 112 -4.22 -4.14 -14.77
N ALA A 113 -3.25 -4.12 -13.88
CA ALA A 113 -2.79 -2.92 -13.18
C ALA A 113 -1.37 -2.54 -13.65
N GLY A 114 -1.28 -1.82 -14.78
CA GLY A 114 -0.01 -1.66 -15.50
C GLY A 114 0.45 -3.01 -16.04
N ASP A 115 1.65 -3.45 -15.67
CA ASP A 115 2.19 -4.75 -16.07
C ASP A 115 1.76 -5.90 -15.12
N LEU A 116 0.98 -5.61 -14.09
CA LEU A 116 0.55 -6.58 -13.11
C LEU A 116 -0.77 -7.23 -13.52
N ALA A 117 -0.76 -8.54 -13.68
CA ALA A 117 -1.99 -9.30 -13.87
C ALA A 117 -2.79 -9.41 -12.56
N GLY A 118 -4.10 -9.51 -12.68
CA GLY A 118 -4.98 -9.63 -11.53
C GLY A 118 -6.32 -10.30 -11.87
N SER A 119 -7.14 -10.45 -10.86
CA SER A 119 -8.50 -10.93 -10.99
C SER A 119 -9.37 -10.37 -9.88
N ALA A 120 -10.65 -10.21 -10.16
CA ALA A 120 -11.65 -9.83 -9.19
C ALA A 120 -12.74 -10.89 -9.06
N SER A 121 -13.37 -10.89 -7.89
CA SER A 121 -14.55 -11.70 -7.59
C SER A 121 -15.62 -10.82 -6.95
N TYR A 122 -16.86 -11.02 -7.31
CA TYR A 122 -18.01 -10.32 -6.76
C TYR A 122 -19.11 -11.32 -6.42
N TYR A 123 -19.85 -11.05 -5.36
CA TYR A 123 -21.16 -11.64 -5.12
C TYR A 123 -22.03 -10.75 -4.23
N GLU A 124 -23.32 -11.02 -4.24
CA GLU A 124 -24.32 -10.43 -3.36
C GLU A 124 -24.83 -11.49 -2.37
N VAL A 125 -25.18 -11.05 -1.16
CA VAL A 125 -25.84 -11.91 -0.15
C VAL A 125 -27.24 -11.40 0.08
N LYS A 126 -28.22 -12.21 -0.26
CA LYS A 126 -29.60 -12.03 0.19
C LYS A 126 -29.77 -12.65 1.56
N PHE A 127 -29.87 -11.80 2.59
CA PHE A 127 -30.03 -12.28 3.96
C PHE A 127 -31.40 -12.92 4.19
N THR A 128 -31.44 -13.90 5.10
CA THR A 128 -32.71 -14.52 5.56
C THR A 128 -33.57 -13.52 6.29
N ASP A 129 -32.94 -12.58 7.03
CA ASP A 129 -33.63 -11.44 7.64
C ASP A 129 -33.95 -10.39 6.57
N THR A 130 -35.18 -10.29 6.17
CA THR A 130 -35.68 -9.36 5.13
C THR A 130 -35.63 -7.89 5.53
N ASN A 131 -35.39 -7.55 6.80
CA ASN A 131 -35.19 -6.18 7.25
C ASN A 131 -33.77 -5.68 6.95
N LYS A 132 -32.84 -6.58 6.62
CA LYS A 132 -31.48 -6.22 6.23
C LYS A 132 -31.40 -6.00 4.72
N PRO A 133 -30.80 -4.89 4.25
CA PRO A 133 -30.51 -4.75 2.83
C PRO A 133 -29.52 -5.85 2.40
N ASN A 134 -29.66 -6.34 1.18
CA ASN A 134 -28.71 -7.30 0.63
C ASN A 134 -27.28 -6.75 0.77
N GLY A 135 -26.37 -7.59 1.22
CA GLY A 135 -24.94 -7.26 1.31
C GLY A 135 -24.26 -7.51 -0.03
N GLN A 136 -23.24 -6.73 -0.34
CA GLN A 136 -22.43 -6.86 -1.55
C GLN A 136 -20.95 -6.84 -1.21
N ILE A 137 -20.19 -7.68 -1.87
CA ILE A 137 -18.74 -7.71 -1.74
C ILE A 137 -18.08 -7.86 -3.11
N TRP A 138 -17.10 -7.05 -3.35
CA TRP A 138 -16.18 -7.15 -4.47
C TRP A 138 -14.76 -7.20 -3.94
N SER A 139 -13.99 -8.16 -4.39
CA SER A 139 -12.57 -8.27 -4.07
C SER A 139 -11.74 -8.32 -5.33
N GLY A 140 -10.70 -7.51 -5.43
CA GLY A 140 -9.70 -7.56 -6.49
C GLY A 140 -8.34 -7.92 -5.91
N VAL A 141 -7.59 -8.75 -6.63
CA VAL A 141 -6.20 -9.09 -6.33
C VAL A 141 -5.36 -8.81 -7.55
N VAL A 142 -4.30 -8.01 -7.38
CA VAL A 142 -3.35 -7.68 -8.45
C VAL A 142 -1.92 -7.93 -7.98
N GLY A 143 -1.04 -8.33 -8.90
CA GLY A 143 0.37 -8.57 -8.62
C GLY A 143 0.84 -9.95 -9.02
N ALA A 144 2.11 -10.24 -8.72
CA ALA A 144 2.71 -11.51 -9.07
C ALA A 144 2.09 -12.66 -8.26
N PRO A 145 1.63 -13.75 -8.90
CA PRO A 145 1.17 -14.93 -8.19
C PRO A 145 2.33 -15.57 -7.41
N VAL A 146 1.99 -16.28 -6.33
CA VAL A 146 2.99 -17.00 -5.52
C VAL A 146 3.55 -18.14 -6.35
N ALA A 147 4.86 -18.13 -6.64
CA ALA A 147 5.50 -19.26 -7.28
C ALA A 147 5.56 -20.45 -6.30
N ALA A 148 5.14 -21.62 -6.77
CA ALA A 148 5.18 -22.84 -5.98
C ALA A 148 6.64 -23.13 -5.54
N GLY A 149 6.85 -23.35 -4.24
CA GLY A 149 8.16 -23.76 -3.69
C GLY A 149 9.04 -22.63 -3.14
N THR A 150 8.62 -21.38 -3.15
CA THR A 150 9.39 -20.23 -2.65
C THR A 150 9.28 -20.00 -1.14
N ARG A 151 9.44 -21.05 -0.34
CA ARG A 151 9.57 -20.87 1.11
C ARG A 151 10.87 -20.10 1.41
N GLY A 152 10.73 -18.90 2.01
CA GLY A 152 11.87 -18.08 2.45
C GLY A 152 12.28 -16.97 1.48
N GLN A 153 11.66 -16.79 0.32
CA GLN A 153 11.87 -15.64 -0.54
C GLN A 153 10.95 -14.47 -0.13
N ARG A 154 11.35 -13.26 -0.53
CA ARG A 154 10.57 -12.03 -0.32
C ARG A 154 9.11 -12.28 -0.67
N ALA A 155 8.19 -11.89 0.23
CA ALA A 155 6.78 -12.03 -0.01
C ALA A 155 6.41 -11.42 -1.36
N PRO A 156 5.63 -12.11 -2.20
CA PRO A 156 5.29 -11.61 -3.53
C PRO A 156 4.61 -10.26 -3.42
N GLU A 157 4.88 -9.40 -4.40
CA GLU A 157 4.23 -8.10 -4.48
C GLU A 157 2.82 -8.29 -5.04
N ARG A 158 1.90 -8.56 -4.14
CA ARG A 158 0.47 -8.72 -4.40
C ARG A 158 -0.31 -7.83 -3.47
N TRP A 159 -1.31 -7.15 -4.02
CA TRP A 159 -2.19 -6.26 -3.29
C TRP A 159 -3.64 -6.63 -3.52
N PHE A 160 -4.47 -6.26 -2.57
CA PHE A 160 -5.90 -6.48 -2.67
C PHE A 160 -6.69 -5.18 -2.52
N VAL A 161 -7.85 -5.17 -3.12
CA VAL A 161 -8.93 -4.22 -2.88
C VAL A 161 -10.14 -5.02 -2.43
N LEU A 162 -10.75 -4.61 -1.35
CA LEU A 162 -11.99 -5.17 -0.85
C LEU A 162 -13.02 -4.06 -0.75
N TRP A 163 -14.10 -4.15 -1.53
CA TRP A 163 -15.18 -3.19 -1.51
C TRP A 163 -16.42 -3.83 -0.95
N LEU A 164 -16.89 -3.31 0.17
CA LEU A 164 -18.11 -3.71 0.85
C LEU A 164 -19.22 -2.72 0.53
N GLY A 165 -20.41 -3.20 0.32
CA GLY A 165 -21.59 -2.39 0.08
C GLY A 165 -22.87 -3.12 0.45
N THR A 166 -23.97 -2.41 0.32
CA THR A 166 -25.32 -2.94 0.50
C THR A 166 -26.22 -2.52 -0.67
N ALA A 167 -27.44 -3.01 -0.70
CA ALA A 167 -28.43 -2.55 -1.66
C ALA A 167 -28.70 -1.03 -1.55
N ASN A 168 -28.47 -0.41 -0.37
CA ASN A 168 -28.63 1.03 -0.15
C ASN A 168 -27.43 1.85 -0.62
N ASN A 169 -26.24 1.29 -0.48
CA ASN A 169 -24.97 1.84 -0.96
C ASN A 169 -24.22 0.76 -1.75
N PRO A 170 -24.64 0.50 -3.00
CA PRO A 170 -24.14 -0.60 -3.79
C PRO A 170 -22.67 -0.42 -4.17
N VAL A 171 -22.00 -1.55 -4.36
CA VAL A 171 -20.65 -1.59 -4.93
C VAL A 171 -20.71 -1.07 -6.37
N ASP A 172 -19.96 -0.01 -6.63
CA ASP A 172 -19.68 0.43 -8.00
C ASP A 172 -18.57 -0.44 -8.59
N LYS A 173 -18.95 -1.47 -9.36
CA LYS A 173 -18.03 -2.42 -9.96
C LYS A 173 -17.03 -1.76 -10.91
N ALA A 174 -17.45 -0.71 -11.64
CA ALA A 174 -16.58 -0.01 -12.56
C ALA A 174 -15.51 0.79 -11.80
N ALA A 175 -15.92 1.53 -10.77
CA ALA A 175 -14.99 2.24 -9.89
C ALA A 175 -14.05 1.27 -9.14
N ALA A 176 -14.55 0.11 -8.72
CA ALA A 176 -13.74 -0.92 -8.06
C ALA A 176 -12.66 -1.51 -8.99
N VAL A 177 -13.02 -1.78 -10.25
CA VAL A 177 -12.07 -2.20 -11.28
C VAL A 177 -11.02 -1.12 -11.53
N ASN A 178 -11.44 0.13 -11.73
CA ASN A 178 -10.52 1.26 -11.95
C ASN A 178 -9.57 1.46 -10.77
N LEU A 179 -10.08 1.37 -9.54
CA LEU A 179 -9.26 1.44 -8.34
C LEU A 179 -8.20 0.33 -8.30
N ALA A 180 -8.60 -0.93 -8.52
CA ALA A 180 -7.66 -2.05 -8.52
C ALA A 180 -6.62 -1.94 -9.67
N GLN A 181 -7.05 -1.50 -10.84
CA GLN A 181 -6.16 -1.27 -11.99
C GLN A 181 -5.23 -0.06 -11.81
N SER A 182 -5.55 0.86 -10.89
CA SER A 182 -4.71 1.99 -10.56
C SER A 182 -3.53 1.64 -9.62
N ILE A 183 -3.55 0.46 -9.01
CA ILE A 183 -2.49 0.03 -8.08
C ILE A 183 -1.14 -0.03 -8.80
N ARG A 184 -0.12 0.54 -8.16
CA ARG A 184 1.29 0.46 -8.59
C ARG A 184 2.16 0.12 -7.38
N PRO A 185 3.22 -0.66 -7.55
CA PRO A 185 4.26 -0.79 -6.53
C PRO A 185 4.79 0.60 -6.17
N TRP A 186 5.01 0.82 -4.87
CA TRP A 186 5.62 2.05 -4.37
C TRP A 186 6.85 1.71 -3.54
N SER A 187 7.89 2.49 -3.75
CA SER A 187 9.11 2.45 -2.96
C SER A 187 9.48 3.87 -2.56
N PRO A 188 10.06 4.07 -1.37
CA PRO A 188 10.55 5.38 -0.99
C PRO A 188 11.58 5.88 -2.03
N PRO A 189 11.61 7.19 -2.32
CA PRO A 189 12.62 7.75 -3.18
C PRO A 189 14.03 7.40 -2.64
N PRO A 190 15.01 7.22 -3.52
CA PRO A 190 16.37 6.96 -3.07
C PRO A 190 16.86 8.11 -2.18
N PRO A 191 17.68 7.82 -1.15
CA PRO A 191 18.25 8.87 -0.32
C PRO A 191 19.01 9.87 -1.21
N PRO A 192 19.00 11.17 -0.86
CA PRO A 192 19.75 12.15 -1.61
C PRO A 192 21.23 11.72 -1.68
N PRO A 193 21.90 11.97 -2.80
CA PRO A 193 23.33 11.65 -2.91
C PRO A 193 24.09 12.34 -1.77
N PRO A 194 25.13 11.70 -1.23
CA PRO A 194 25.95 12.32 -0.20
C PRO A 194 26.44 13.68 -0.74
N PRO A 195 26.53 14.70 0.13
CA PRO A 195 27.03 16.01 -0.29
C PRO A 195 28.42 15.83 -0.93
N ASP A 196 28.58 16.46 -2.09
CA ASP A 196 29.87 16.46 -2.78
C ASP A 196 30.92 17.10 -1.86
N PRO A 197 31.98 16.38 -1.47
CA PRO A 197 33.01 16.94 -0.60
C PRO A 197 33.72 18.14 -1.23
N ASN A 198 33.61 18.34 -2.53
CA ASN A 198 34.15 19.48 -3.28
C ASN A 198 33.12 20.57 -3.61
N ALA A 199 31.85 20.39 -3.20
CA ALA A 199 30.85 21.41 -3.43
C ALA A 199 31.20 22.67 -2.62
N PRO A 200 31.08 23.88 -3.21
CA PRO A 200 31.25 25.11 -2.46
C PRO A 200 30.19 25.15 -1.34
N PRO A 201 30.53 25.66 -0.15
CA PRO A 201 29.57 25.76 0.94
C PRO A 201 28.33 26.55 0.48
N PRO A 202 27.11 26.14 0.89
CA PRO A 202 25.91 26.85 0.55
C PRO A 202 26.02 28.31 1.02
N PRO A 203 25.49 29.28 0.25
CA PRO A 203 25.49 30.67 0.66
C PRO A 203 24.81 30.81 2.02
N PRO A 204 25.31 31.71 2.89
CA PRO A 204 24.71 31.90 4.21
C PRO A 204 23.24 32.30 4.04
N ASP A 205 22.39 31.68 4.83
CA ASP A 205 20.94 31.99 4.86
C ASP A 205 20.76 33.44 5.31
N PRO A 206 20.20 34.33 4.48
CA PRO A 206 20.00 35.73 4.84
C PRO A 206 19.07 35.94 6.04
N ASN A 207 18.33 34.90 6.44
CA ASN A 207 17.46 34.91 7.61
C ASN A 207 18.02 34.13 8.80
N ALA A 208 19.24 33.60 8.73
CA ALA A 208 19.84 32.92 9.85
C ALA A 208 20.08 33.90 11.01
N PRO A 209 19.68 33.58 12.23
CA PRO A 209 20.00 34.39 13.39
C PRO A 209 21.54 34.51 13.54
N PRO A 210 22.07 35.66 13.99
CA PRO A 210 23.50 35.80 14.16
C PRO A 210 24.03 34.74 15.12
N PRO A 211 25.25 34.20 14.87
CA PRO A 211 25.85 33.19 15.73
C PRO A 211 25.96 33.69 17.17
N ASP A 212 25.52 32.84 18.10
CA ASP A 212 25.61 33.14 19.53
C ASP A 212 27.12 33.29 19.92
N PRO A 213 27.59 34.45 20.37
CA PRO A 213 28.99 34.64 20.73
C PRO A 213 29.44 33.78 21.92
N ASN A 214 28.52 33.13 22.65
CA ASN A 214 28.80 32.26 23.77
C ASN A 214 28.60 30.75 23.40
N ALA A 215 28.34 30.40 22.16
CA ALA A 215 28.21 29.03 21.75
C ALA A 215 29.55 28.28 21.89
N PRO A 216 29.59 27.12 22.51
CA PRO A 216 30.81 26.31 22.57
C PRO A 216 31.27 25.93 21.14
N PRO A 217 32.57 25.85 20.88
CA PRO A 217 33.09 25.52 19.57
C PRO A 217 32.53 24.16 19.09
N PRO A 218 32.23 23.99 17.78
CA PRO A 218 31.71 22.76 17.26
C PRO A 218 32.70 21.61 17.57
N ARG A 219 32.18 20.51 18.15
CA ARG A 219 32.97 19.32 18.39
C ARG A 219 33.54 18.84 17.06
N PRO A 220 34.84 18.49 16.99
CA PRO A 220 35.40 17.90 15.79
C PRO A 220 34.59 16.64 15.45
N ALA A 221 34.24 16.48 14.17
CA ALA A 221 33.54 15.31 13.68
C ALA A 221 34.31 14.06 14.11
N VAL A 222 33.67 13.19 14.89
CA VAL A 222 34.25 11.90 15.27
C VAL A 222 34.45 11.13 13.98
N GLY A 223 35.68 10.87 13.61
CA GLY A 223 36.03 10.19 12.38
C GLY A 223 35.34 8.82 12.34
N VAL A 224 34.75 8.53 11.18
CA VAL A 224 34.21 7.21 10.87
C VAL A 224 35.36 6.19 11.13
N PRO A 225 35.10 5.09 11.90
CA PRO A 225 36.17 4.09 12.12
C PRO A 225 36.60 3.52 10.77
N VAL A 226 37.84 3.75 10.41
CA VAL A 226 38.46 3.11 9.24
C VAL A 226 38.53 1.63 9.52
N PRO A 227 38.05 0.75 8.61
CA PRO A 227 38.24 -0.70 8.77
C PRO A 227 39.72 -1.01 8.94
N VAL A 228 40.11 -1.55 10.09
CA VAL A 228 41.49 -2.00 10.32
C VAL A 228 41.66 -3.29 9.53
N ASP A 229 42.65 -3.31 8.65
CA ASP A 229 43.05 -4.51 7.93
C ASP A 229 43.40 -5.62 8.95
N PRO A 230 42.77 -6.80 8.92
CA PRO A 230 43.00 -7.86 9.89
C PRO A 230 44.44 -8.40 9.87
N ASN A 231 45.25 -8.04 8.88
CA ASN A 231 46.70 -8.40 8.80
C ASN A 231 47.62 -7.40 9.48
N SER A 232 47.12 -6.32 10.07
CA SER A 232 47.95 -5.28 10.76
C SER A 232 47.94 -5.39 12.28
N ALA A 233 47.47 -6.50 12.84
CA ALA A 233 47.57 -6.73 14.28
C ALA A 233 49.04 -7.03 14.66
N PRO A 234 49.66 -6.30 15.63
CA PRO A 234 50.99 -6.65 16.13
C PRO A 234 50.95 -8.01 16.83
N GLY A 235 51.81 -8.92 16.39
CA GLY A 235 51.84 -10.29 16.85
C GLY A 235 52.05 -10.41 18.36
N MET A 236 51.12 -11.09 19.04
CA MET A 236 51.38 -11.68 20.36
C MET A 236 52.23 -12.90 20.17
N LEU A 237 53.45 -12.87 20.73
CA LEU A 237 54.30 -14.04 20.89
C LEU A 237 53.68 -15.00 21.91
N PRO A 238 53.68 -16.34 21.68
CA PRO A 238 53.18 -17.30 22.65
C PRO A 238 54.15 -17.38 23.83
N PRO A 239 53.67 -17.66 25.06
CA PRO A 239 54.54 -17.86 26.22
C PRO A 239 55.34 -19.18 26.10
N ALA A 240 56.57 -19.15 26.62
CA ALA A 240 57.48 -20.25 26.68
C ALA A 240 57.01 -21.40 27.60
#